data_c455a67b1a74e0f3bea55d14066ec7b5
#
_entry.id   c455a67b1a74e0f3bea55d14066ec7b5
#
_cell.length_a   1.000
_cell.length_b   1.000
_cell.length_c   1.000
_cell.angle_alpha   90.00
_cell.angle_beta   90.00
_cell.angle_gamma   90.00
#
_symmetry.space_group_name_H-M   'P 1'
#
loop_
_entity.id
_entity.type
_entity.pdbx_description
1 polymer ?
#
loop_
_entity_poly.entity_id
_entity_poly.type
_entity_poly.pdbx_seq_one_letter_code
_entity_poly.pdbx_strand_id
1 'polypeptide(L)'
;MKSETDRADDRLASLAVVLPLAVAGFVVAAGCWTLFAVAGVHLRSELALSDLQFGFLLAMPMAVGAALAVPAGLAAQKFGARRIMLICLAGLAACMVILLTTDTFPGYLVAAGGLGLAGGFYSAGLQFVTGHCESKRLGLVLGVFGAGVTGAGFNYYLVPLFHEAFSWHGVPLAYLIVLVLVLALLVMLTDPEDAEADPTAETSVRVLLHRMQTRRAGQLCGYFGVVAGSF
;
A
#
# COMPACT_ATOMS: atom_id res chain seq x y z
N MET A 1 -9.38 14.74 -34.32
CA MET A 1 -8.95 13.32 -34.21
C MET A 1 -7.46 13.37 -33.86
N LYS A 2 -7.09 13.17 -32.56
CA LYS A 2 -5.67 13.16 -32.14
C LYS A 2 -4.99 11.97 -32.83
N SER A 3 -3.75 12.17 -33.32
CA SER A 3 -2.96 11.11 -33.93
C SER A 3 -2.61 10.03 -32.90
N GLU A 4 -2.28 8.80 -33.35
CA GLU A 4 -1.81 7.75 -32.44
C GLU A 4 -0.53 8.15 -31.71
N THR A 5 0.33 8.94 -32.36
CA THR A 5 1.55 9.49 -31.77
C THR A 5 1.26 10.48 -30.65
N ASP A 6 0.29 11.40 -30.83
CA ASP A 6 -0.10 12.37 -29.80
C ASP A 6 -0.65 11.68 -28.55
N ARG A 7 -1.43 10.58 -28.72
CA ARG A 7 -1.94 9.78 -27.59
C ARG A 7 -0.85 9.02 -26.85
N ALA A 8 0.16 8.53 -27.57
CA ALA A 8 1.30 7.83 -26.96
C ALA A 8 2.15 8.81 -26.13
N ASP A 9 2.36 10.04 -26.63
CA ASP A 9 3.12 11.07 -25.94
C ASP A 9 2.38 11.57 -24.70
N ASP A 10 1.06 11.77 -24.77
CA ASP A 10 0.23 12.14 -23.61
C ASP A 10 0.28 11.07 -22.51
N ARG A 11 0.24 9.77 -22.87
CA ARG A 11 0.35 8.66 -21.91
C ARG A 11 1.74 8.56 -21.28
N LEU A 12 2.78 8.82 -22.04
CA LEU A 12 4.14 8.83 -21.51
C LEU A 12 4.37 9.99 -20.54
N ALA A 13 3.83 11.17 -20.85
CA ALA A 13 3.89 12.32 -19.96
C ALA A 13 3.12 12.05 -18.65
N SER A 14 1.94 11.46 -18.74
CA SER A 14 1.14 11.05 -17.58
C SER A 14 1.88 9.99 -16.74
N LEU A 15 2.45 8.96 -17.37
CA LEU A 15 3.20 7.91 -16.67
C LEU A 15 4.43 8.44 -15.94
N ALA A 16 5.10 9.46 -16.49
CA ALA A 16 6.28 10.07 -15.87
C ALA A 16 5.97 10.75 -14.53
N VAL A 17 4.73 11.17 -14.30
CA VAL A 17 4.26 11.76 -13.05
C VAL A 17 3.61 10.69 -12.15
N VAL A 18 2.75 9.86 -12.73
CA VAL A 18 1.96 8.85 -12.02
C VAL A 18 2.84 7.79 -11.36
N LEU A 19 3.86 7.29 -12.08
CA LEU A 19 4.70 6.19 -11.57
C LEU A 19 5.53 6.59 -10.35
N PRO A 20 6.27 7.73 -10.34
CA PRO A 20 7.01 8.15 -9.15
C PRO A 20 6.11 8.41 -7.94
N LEU A 21 4.91 8.99 -8.15
CA LEU A 21 3.94 9.23 -7.09
C LEU A 21 3.40 7.92 -6.50
N ALA A 22 3.03 6.97 -7.36
CA ALA A 22 2.57 5.66 -6.93
C ALA A 22 3.66 4.90 -6.17
N VAL A 23 4.92 4.96 -6.65
CA VAL A 23 6.08 4.37 -5.95
C VAL A 23 6.30 5.04 -4.60
N ALA A 24 6.30 6.38 -4.53
CA ALA A 24 6.46 7.10 -3.26
C ALA A 24 5.35 6.71 -2.28
N GLY A 25 4.09 6.64 -2.74
CA GLY A 25 2.98 6.17 -1.93
C GLY A 25 3.17 4.74 -1.44
N PHE A 26 3.68 3.85 -2.29
CA PHE A 26 3.93 2.46 -1.90
C PHE A 26 5.12 2.32 -0.94
N VAL A 27 6.19 3.11 -1.11
CA VAL A 27 7.31 3.17 -0.15
C VAL A 27 6.80 3.50 1.25
N VAL A 28 5.98 4.54 1.36
CA VAL A 28 5.43 4.96 2.66
C VAL A 28 4.45 3.94 3.21
N ALA A 29 3.56 3.40 2.37
CA ALA A 29 2.60 2.37 2.78
C ALA A 29 3.29 1.09 3.25
N ALA A 30 4.36 0.64 2.57
CA ALA A 30 5.16 -0.51 2.97
C ALA A 30 5.90 -0.26 4.29
N GLY A 31 6.40 0.95 4.51
CA GLY A 31 6.95 1.38 5.79
C GLY A 31 5.93 1.30 6.91
N CYS A 32 4.72 1.83 6.70
CA CYS A 32 3.63 1.73 7.66
C CYS A 32 3.27 0.26 7.96
N TRP A 33 3.22 -0.58 6.94
CA TRP A 33 2.85 -1.99 7.07
C TRP A 33 3.79 -2.77 7.99
N THR A 34 5.09 -2.48 7.91
CA THR A 34 6.13 -3.16 8.69
C THR A 34 6.56 -2.38 9.92
N LEU A 35 5.87 -1.30 10.27
CA LEU A 35 6.22 -0.42 11.39
C LEU A 35 6.42 -1.20 12.69
N PHE A 36 5.47 -2.08 13.05
CA PHE A 36 5.52 -2.86 14.28
C PHE A 36 6.60 -3.95 14.28
N ALA A 37 7.11 -4.35 13.12
CA ALA A 37 8.22 -5.31 13.05
C ALA A 37 9.51 -4.72 13.66
N VAL A 38 9.71 -3.41 13.52
CA VAL A 38 10.88 -2.71 14.06
C VAL A 38 10.55 -2.01 15.38
N ALA A 39 9.51 -1.20 15.40
CA ALA A 39 9.10 -0.42 16.56
C ALA A 39 8.52 -1.27 17.69
N GLY A 40 7.90 -2.39 17.35
CA GLY A 40 7.24 -3.28 18.31
C GLY A 40 8.18 -3.87 19.36
N VAL A 41 9.49 -3.99 19.06
CA VAL A 41 10.50 -4.46 20.02
C VAL A 41 10.61 -3.49 21.21
N HIS A 42 10.65 -2.17 20.92
CA HIS A 42 10.68 -1.13 21.96
C HIS A 42 9.34 -1.06 22.70
N LEU A 43 8.24 -1.09 21.94
CA LEU A 43 6.89 -1.02 22.49
C LEU A 43 6.57 -2.21 23.43
N ARG A 44 7.12 -3.40 23.13
CA ARG A 44 6.99 -4.58 23.97
C ARG A 44 7.57 -4.35 25.37
N SER A 45 8.74 -3.69 25.46
CA SER A 45 9.38 -3.40 26.75
C SER A 45 8.65 -2.30 27.51
N GLU A 46 8.16 -1.27 26.84
CA GLU A 46 7.45 -0.15 27.46
C GLU A 46 6.07 -0.54 28.02
N LEU A 47 5.32 -1.36 27.27
CA LEU A 47 3.97 -1.79 27.65
C LEU A 47 3.93 -3.15 28.35
N ALA A 48 5.11 -3.76 28.63
CA ALA A 48 5.23 -5.10 29.23
C ALA A 48 4.33 -6.14 28.54
N LEU A 49 4.31 -6.15 27.20
CA LEU A 49 3.45 -7.05 26.41
C LEU A 49 3.89 -8.50 26.55
N SER A 50 2.92 -9.41 26.71
CA SER A 50 3.16 -10.84 26.61
C SER A 50 3.54 -11.24 25.19
N ASP A 51 4.19 -12.42 25.03
CA ASP A 51 4.59 -12.95 23.72
C ASP A 51 3.40 -13.10 22.76
N LEU A 52 2.25 -13.48 23.30
CA LEU A 52 1.02 -13.63 22.55
C LEU A 52 0.50 -12.27 22.05
N GLN A 53 0.47 -11.24 22.90
CA GLN A 53 0.05 -9.89 22.53
C GLN A 53 0.97 -9.30 21.47
N PHE A 54 2.26 -9.47 21.64
CA PHE A 54 3.24 -9.03 20.65
C PHE A 54 3.09 -9.75 19.31
N GLY A 55 2.86 -11.08 19.33
CA GLY A 55 2.56 -11.87 18.13
C GLY A 55 1.32 -11.36 17.39
N PHE A 56 0.23 -11.02 18.10
CA PHE A 56 -0.96 -10.42 17.49
C PHE A 56 -0.66 -9.06 16.87
N LEU A 57 0.12 -8.22 17.52
CA LEU A 57 0.48 -6.89 17.01
C LEU A 57 1.25 -7.00 15.68
N LEU A 58 2.13 -7.98 15.57
CA LEU A 58 2.88 -8.24 14.31
C LEU A 58 2.02 -8.88 13.22
N ALA A 59 1.12 -9.78 13.59
CA ALA A 59 0.30 -10.53 12.63
C ALA A 59 -0.85 -9.70 12.04
N MET A 60 -1.38 -8.74 12.80
CA MET A 60 -2.58 -7.98 12.41
C MET A 60 -2.42 -7.21 11.10
N PRO A 61 -1.34 -6.41 10.86
CA PRO A 61 -1.17 -5.71 9.60
C PRO A 61 -1.11 -6.66 8.41
N MET A 62 -0.44 -7.81 8.59
CA MET A 62 -0.27 -8.81 7.53
C MET A 62 -1.59 -9.50 7.21
N ALA A 63 -2.32 -9.95 8.22
CA ALA A 63 -3.61 -10.64 8.06
C ALA A 63 -4.66 -9.72 7.41
N VAL A 64 -4.79 -8.50 7.93
CA VAL A 64 -5.73 -7.51 7.39
C VAL A 64 -5.32 -7.08 5.97
N GLY A 65 -4.02 -6.87 5.72
CA GLY A 65 -3.51 -6.51 4.41
C GLY A 65 -3.80 -7.58 3.36
N ALA A 66 -3.59 -8.85 3.69
CA ALA A 66 -3.93 -9.97 2.82
C ALA A 66 -5.44 -10.06 2.56
N ALA A 67 -6.26 -9.86 3.59
CA ALA A 67 -7.72 -9.87 3.47
C ALA A 67 -8.26 -8.70 2.63
N LEU A 68 -7.64 -7.52 2.74
CA LEU A 68 -8.05 -6.31 2.00
C LEU A 68 -7.52 -6.26 0.57
N ALA A 69 -6.46 -6.98 0.23
CA ALA A 69 -5.84 -6.93 -1.10
C ALA A 69 -6.83 -7.26 -2.23
N VAL A 70 -7.65 -8.30 -2.06
CA VAL A 70 -8.65 -8.70 -3.05
C VAL A 70 -9.80 -7.70 -3.14
N PRO A 71 -10.53 -7.37 -2.04
CA PRO A 71 -11.65 -6.44 -2.13
C PRO A 71 -11.21 -5.02 -2.57
N ALA A 72 -10.02 -4.55 -2.16
CA ALA A 72 -9.50 -3.26 -2.63
C ALA A 72 -9.19 -3.28 -4.13
N GLY A 73 -8.63 -4.37 -4.65
CA GLY A 73 -8.41 -4.55 -6.09
C GLY A 73 -9.72 -4.54 -6.88
N LEU A 74 -10.76 -5.23 -6.38
CA LEU A 74 -12.09 -5.21 -6.99
C LEU A 74 -12.76 -3.82 -6.91
N ALA A 75 -12.62 -3.16 -5.77
CA ALA A 75 -13.12 -1.79 -5.59
C ALA A 75 -12.40 -0.80 -6.52
N ALA A 76 -11.10 -0.98 -6.75
CA ALA A 76 -10.33 -0.15 -7.66
C ALA A 76 -10.81 -0.27 -9.12
N GLN A 77 -11.21 -1.46 -9.56
CA GLN A 77 -11.83 -1.65 -10.88
C GLN A 77 -13.17 -0.93 -11.00
N LYS A 78 -13.99 -0.98 -9.94
CA LYS A 78 -15.36 -0.45 -9.98
C LYS A 78 -15.43 1.07 -9.72
N PHE A 79 -14.64 1.56 -8.78
CA PHE A 79 -14.70 2.95 -8.30
C PHE A 79 -13.52 3.81 -8.76
N GLY A 80 -12.58 3.20 -9.47
CA GLY A 80 -11.35 3.84 -9.91
C GLY A 80 -10.18 3.61 -8.94
N ALA A 81 -9.04 3.25 -9.50
CA ALA A 81 -7.84 2.90 -8.74
C ALA A 81 -7.31 4.08 -7.89
N ARG A 82 -7.31 5.31 -8.46
CA ARG A 82 -6.91 6.52 -7.76
C ARG A 82 -7.70 6.75 -6.46
N ARG A 83 -9.03 6.61 -6.52
CA ARG A 83 -9.91 6.81 -5.35
C ARG A 83 -9.59 5.83 -4.23
N ILE A 84 -9.37 4.57 -4.56
CA ILE A 84 -9.04 3.55 -3.58
C ILE A 84 -7.65 3.79 -2.97
N MET A 85 -6.67 4.22 -3.77
CA MET A 85 -5.36 4.63 -3.26
C MET A 85 -5.47 5.78 -2.25
N LEU A 86 -6.25 6.83 -2.58
CA LEU A 86 -6.47 7.97 -1.67
C LEU A 86 -7.15 7.54 -0.36
N ILE A 87 -8.16 6.66 -0.43
CA ILE A 87 -8.84 6.12 0.76
C ILE A 87 -7.86 5.32 1.62
N CYS A 88 -7.02 4.49 1.02
CA CYS A 88 -6.02 3.73 1.75
C CYS A 88 -4.98 4.64 2.43
N LEU A 89 -4.45 5.66 1.73
CA LEU A 89 -3.51 6.62 2.33
C LEU A 89 -4.15 7.43 3.45
N ALA A 90 -5.38 7.90 3.26
CA ALA A 90 -6.12 8.62 4.31
C ALA A 90 -6.38 7.73 5.53
N GLY A 91 -6.71 6.46 5.32
CA GLY A 91 -6.86 5.46 6.38
C GLY A 91 -5.55 5.20 7.12
N LEU A 92 -4.42 5.07 6.40
CA LEU A 92 -3.10 4.95 7.02
C LEU A 92 -2.74 6.19 7.86
N ALA A 93 -3.03 7.39 7.35
CA ALA A 93 -2.83 8.63 8.11
C ALA A 93 -3.70 8.67 9.37
N ALA A 94 -4.96 8.25 9.31
CA ALA A 94 -5.82 8.12 10.48
C ALA A 94 -5.25 7.13 11.50
N CYS A 95 -4.66 6.02 11.06
CA CYS A 95 -4.00 5.06 11.96
C CYS A 95 -2.78 5.68 12.65
N MET A 96 -2.01 6.54 11.96
CA MET A 96 -0.91 7.27 12.59
C MET A 96 -1.42 8.24 13.69
N VAL A 97 -2.56 8.89 13.45
CA VAL A 97 -3.20 9.73 14.48
C VAL A 97 -3.64 8.88 15.69
N ILE A 98 -4.20 7.69 15.48
CA ILE A 98 -4.52 6.77 16.57
C ILE A 98 -3.27 6.40 17.36
N LEU A 99 -2.15 6.10 16.69
CA LEU A 99 -0.87 5.78 17.35
C LEU A 99 -0.30 6.95 18.15
N LEU A 100 -0.58 8.19 17.76
CA LEU A 100 -0.17 9.40 18.48
C LEU A 100 -1.00 9.66 19.74
N THR A 101 -2.23 9.15 19.80
CA THR A 101 -3.19 9.48 20.86
C THR A 101 -3.46 8.31 21.81
N THR A 102 -2.87 7.15 21.56
CA THR A 102 -3.17 5.92 22.28
C THR A 102 -1.92 5.37 23.00
N ASP A 103 -2.13 4.99 24.27
CA ASP A 103 -1.12 4.33 25.12
C ASP A 103 -1.62 2.95 25.60
N THR A 104 -2.64 2.40 24.93
CA THR A 104 -3.25 1.14 25.32
C THR A 104 -3.06 0.05 24.29
N PHE A 105 -2.89 -1.20 24.73
CA PHE A 105 -2.75 -2.34 23.82
C PHE A 105 -3.91 -2.48 22.82
N PRO A 106 -5.21 -2.35 23.23
CA PRO A 106 -6.31 -2.37 22.26
C PRO A 106 -6.21 -1.28 21.19
N GLY A 107 -5.79 -0.07 21.55
CA GLY A 107 -5.58 1.02 20.60
C GLY A 107 -4.46 0.72 19.60
N TYR A 108 -3.33 0.19 20.07
CA TYR A 108 -2.26 -0.28 19.18
C TYR A 108 -2.72 -1.41 18.26
N LEU A 109 -3.56 -2.32 18.74
CA LEU A 109 -4.08 -3.43 17.94
C LEU A 109 -5.02 -2.95 16.82
N VAL A 110 -5.89 -1.97 17.14
CA VAL A 110 -6.76 -1.34 16.13
C VAL A 110 -5.94 -0.61 15.07
N ALA A 111 -4.95 0.17 15.51
CA ALA A 111 -4.05 0.85 14.58
C ALA A 111 -3.28 -0.16 13.70
N ALA A 112 -2.73 -1.22 14.31
CA ALA A 112 -2.04 -2.29 13.59
C ALA A 112 -2.93 -2.94 12.52
N GLY A 113 -4.19 -3.23 12.83
CA GLY A 113 -5.17 -3.69 11.85
C GLY A 113 -5.36 -2.70 10.71
N GLY A 114 -5.49 -1.41 11.03
CA GLY A 114 -5.63 -0.36 10.03
C GLY A 114 -4.40 -0.19 9.13
N LEU A 115 -3.19 -0.48 9.62
CA LEU A 115 -1.98 -0.48 8.77
C LEU A 115 -2.02 -1.53 7.66
N GLY A 116 -2.88 -2.54 7.77
CA GLY A 116 -3.19 -3.48 6.69
C GLY A 116 -3.79 -2.83 5.42
N LEU A 117 -4.29 -1.58 5.50
CA LEU A 117 -4.71 -0.80 4.31
C LEU A 117 -3.57 -0.63 3.28
N ALA A 118 -2.32 -0.79 3.69
CA ALA A 118 -1.18 -0.82 2.78
C ALA A 118 -1.29 -1.93 1.71
N GLY A 119 -1.86 -3.11 2.06
CA GLY A 119 -2.15 -4.17 1.10
C GLY A 119 -3.21 -3.76 0.08
N GLY A 120 -4.23 -3.02 0.51
CA GLY A 120 -5.23 -2.41 -0.38
C GLY A 120 -4.62 -1.36 -1.29
N PHE A 121 -3.75 -0.51 -0.78
CA PHE A 121 -2.99 0.47 -1.56
C PHE A 121 -2.16 -0.20 -2.66
N TYR A 122 -1.45 -1.26 -2.32
CA TYR A 122 -0.66 -2.03 -3.29
C TYR A 122 -1.51 -2.53 -4.45
N SER A 123 -2.66 -3.16 -4.16
CA SER A 123 -3.55 -3.72 -5.17
C SER A 123 -4.17 -2.64 -6.08
N ALA A 124 -4.57 -1.51 -5.50
CA ALA A 124 -5.08 -0.38 -6.27
C ALA A 124 -3.96 0.31 -7.07
N GLY A 125 -2.78 0.46 -6.49
CA GLY A 125 -1.61 1.05 -7.14
C GLY A 125 -1.14 0.26 -8.36
N LEU A 126 -1.15 -1.07 -8.30
CA LEU A 126 -0.89 -1.92 -9.47
C LEU A 126 -1.83 -1.58 -10.63
N GLN A 127 -3.13 -1.46 -10.36
CA GLN A 127 -4.11 -1.13 -11.41
C GLN A 127 -3.92 0.30 -11.92
N PHE A 128 -3.60 1.23 -11.02
CA PHE A 128 -3.37 2.62 -11.37
C PHE A 128 -2.19 2.78 -12.34
N VAL A 129 -1.03 2.20 -12.04
CA VAL A 129 0.14 2.30 -12.90
C VAL A 129 -0.01 1.51 -14.20
N THR A 130 -0.71 0.38 -14.18
CA THR A 130 -0.94 -0.44 -15.40
C THR A 130 -1.94 0.22 -16.34
N GLY A 131 -2.91 0.97 -15.83
CA GLY A 131 -3.86 1.74 -16.64
C GLY A 131 -3.22 2.85 -17.45
N HIS A 132 -2.08 3.40 -16.99
CA HIS A 132 -1.33 4.45 -17.68
C HIS A 132 -0.18 3.93 -18.56
N CYS A 133 0.00 2.60 -18.63
CA CYS A 133 1.15 1.99 -19.29
C CYS A 133 0.75 1.23 -20.55
N GLU A 134 1.60 1.32 -21.58
CA GLU A 134 1.50 0.44 -22.75
C GLU A 134 1.97 -0.98 -22.40
N SER A 135 1.34 -1.99 -23.02
CA SER A 135 1.64 -3.42 -22.81
C SER A 135 3.13 -3.78 -22.99
N LYS A 136 3.85 -3.06 -23.83
CA LYS A 136 5.29 -3.26 -24.10
C LYS A 136 6.18 -2.91 -22.89
N ARG A 137 5.75 -1.96 -22.04
CA ARG A 137 6.52 -1.46 -20.89
C ARG A 137 5.99 -1.97 -19.54
N LEU A 138 4.95 -2.80 -19.57
CA LEU A 138 4.25 -3.29 -18.40
C LEU A 138 5.20 -3.92 -17.37
N GLY A 139 6.12 -4.77 -17.79
CA GLY A 139 7.08 -5.43 -16.91
C GLY A 139 8.01 -4.44 -16.19
N LEU A 140 8.48 -3.41 -16.91
CA LEU A 140 9.32 -2.36 -16.31
C LEU A 140 8.54 -1.55 -15.25
N VAL A 141 7.33 -1.11 -15.60
CA VAL A 141 6.48 -0.30 -14.71
C VAL A 141 6.10 -1.07 -13.46
N LEU A 142 5.73 -2.34 -13.59
CA LEU A 142 5.43 -3.21 -12.45
C LEU A 142 6.67 -3.47 -11.60
N GLY A 143 7.85 -3.64 -12.21
CA GLY A 143 9.11 -3.81 -11.48
C GLY A 143 9.49 -2.57 -10.69
N VAL A 144 9.38 -1.38 -11.30
CA VAL A 144 9.65 -0.10 -10.62
C VAL A 144 8.64 0.16 -9.50
N PHE A 145 7.34 -0.08 -9.73
CA PHE A 145 6.33 0.05 -8.68
C PHE A 145 6.59 -0.95 -7.54
N GLY A 146 6.91 -2.20 -7.87
CA GLY A 146 7.22 -3.25 -6.88
C GLY A 146 8.45 -2.92 -6.03
N ALA A 147 9.42 -2.15 -6.55
CA ALA A 147 10.55 -1.67 -5.77
C ALA A 147 10.13 -0.78 -4.58
N GLY A 148 8.90 -0.25 -4.56
CA GLY A 148 8.35 0.49 -3.42
C GLY A 148 8.31 -0.33 -2.11
N VAL A 149 8.38 -1.66 -2.17
CA VAL A 149 8.52 -2.51 -0.96
C VAL A 149 9.77 -2.18 -0.14
N THR A 150 10.79 -1.54 -0.74
CA THR A 150 11.99 -1.08 -0.02
C THR A 150 11.67 -0.13 1.13
N GLY A 151 10.47 0.50 1.12
CA GLY A 151 9.96 1.27 2.25
C GLY A 151 9.97 0.50 3.58
N ALA A 152 9.76 -0.81 3.54
CA ALA A 152 9.91 -1.68 4.71
C ALA A 152 11.34 -1.66 5.27
N GLY A 153 12.35 -1.60 4.41
CA GLY A 153 13.77 -1.53 4.80
C GLY A 153 14.14 -0.20 5.47
N PHE A 154 13.51 0.90 5.08
CA PHE A 154 13.76 2.20 5.69
C PHE A 154 13.39 2.25 7.17
N ASN A 155 12.47 1.42 7.63
CA ASN A 155 12.11 1.33 9.05
C ASN A 155 13.29 1.01 9.95
N TYR A 156 14.24 0.20 9.51
CA TYR A 156 15.41 -0.17 10.31
C TYR A 156 16.33 1.02 10.60
N TYR A 157 16.25 2.09 9.79
CA TYR A 157 17.01 3.33 9.99
C TYR A 157 16.15 4.44 10.60
N LEU A 158 14.94 4.62 10.08
CA LEU A 158 14.08 5.74 10.48
C LEU A 158 13.51 5.55 11.88
N VAL A 159 13.07 4.35 12.22
CA VAL A 159 12.43 4.09 13.53
C VAL A 159 13.41 4.33 14.69
N PRO A 160 14.64 3.77 14.71
CA PRO A 160 15.60 4.08 15.77
C PRO A 160 15.97 5.57 15.83
N LEU A 161 16.22 6.20 14.66
CA LEU A 161 16.60 7.61 14.58
C LEU A 161 15.54 8.54 15.19
N PHE A 162 14.28 8.35 14.85
CA PHE A 162 13.18 9.16 15.38
C PHE A 162 12.83 8.80 16.82
N HIS A 163 13.00 7.54 17.21
CA HIS A 163 12.80 7.13 18.59
C HIS A 163 13.84 7.76 19.54
N GLU A 164 15.10 7.80 19.14
CA GLU A 164 16.17 8.44 19.91
C GLU A 164 16.01 9.98 20.02
N ALA A 165 15.54 10.63 18.92
CA ALA A 165 15.41 12.08 18.87
C ALA A 165 14.13 12.61 19.53
N PHE A 166 12.99 11.91 19.38
CA PHE A 166 11.66 12.42 19.73
C PHE A 166 10.81 11.41 20.52
N SER A 167 11.40 10.35 21.07
CA SER A 167 10.69 9.22 21.68
C SER A 167 9.76 8.47 20.70
N TRP A 168 8.96 7.52 21.20
CA TRP A 168 8.05 6.71 20.35
C TRP A 168 7.11 7.55 19.48
N HIS A 169 6.54 8.63 20.01
CA HIS A 169 5.57 9.49 19.31
C HIS A 169 6.17 10.20 18.08
N GLY A 170 7.48 10.36 18.02
CA GLY A 170 8.16 10.93 16.84
C GLY A 170 8.01 10.07 15.57
N VAL A 171 7.93 8.77 15.73
CA VAL A 171 7.83 7.83 14.60
C VAL A 171 6.47 7.94 13.89
N PRO A 172 5.30 7.78 14.54
CA PRO A 172 4.01 7.98 13.89
C PRO A 172 3.82 9.39 13.36
N LEU A 173 4.37 10.43 14.03
CA LEU A 173 4.31 11.81 13.55
C LEU A 173 5.04 12.00 12.22
N ALA A 174 6.26 11.45 12.10
CA ALA A 174 7.02 11.51 10.86
C ALA A 174 6.28 10.82 9.71
N TYR A 175 5.73 9.62 9.96
CA TYR A 175 4.91 8.92 8.97
C TYR A 175 3.65 9.69 8.60
N LEU A 176 2.97 10.32 9.56
CA LEU A 176 1.79 11.14 9.31
C LEU A 176 2.10 12.30 8.36
N ILE A 177 3.20 13.03 8.61
CA ILE A 177 3.63 14.15 7.76
C ILE A 177 3.88 13.68 6.33
N VAL A 178 4.62 12.58 6.16
CA VAL A 178 4.94 12.05 4.83
C VAL A 178 3.69 11.50 4.13
N LEU A 179 2.79 10.82 4.85
CA LEU A 179 1.51 10.34 4.30
C LEU A 179 0.64 11.49 3.81
N VAL A 180 0.51 12.56 4.59
CA VAL A 180 -0.27 13.75 4.21
C VAL A 180 0.36 14.44 2.99
N LEU A 181 1.70 14.54 2.95
CA LEU A 181 2.41 15.10 1.80
C LEU A 181 2.15 14.27 0.52
N VAL A 182 2.32 12.95 0.59
CA VAL A 182 2.09 12.05 -0.55
C VAL A 182 0.61 12.08 -0.98
N LEU A 183 -0.31 12.10 -0.02
CA LEU A 183 -1.74 12.23 -0.28
C LEU A 183 -2.05 13.54 -1.03
N ALA A 184 -1.51 14.66 -0.55
CA ALA A 184 -1.68 15.97 -1.18
C ALA A 184 -1.09 15.99 -2.61
N LEU A 185 0.11 15.48 -2.80
CA LEU A 185 0.75 15.38 -4.11
C LEU A 185 -0.07 14.51 -5.07
N LEU A 186 -0.60 13.38 -4.60
CA LEU A 186 -1.42 12.49 -5.41
C LEU A 186 -2.75 13.14 -5.81
N VAL A 187 -3.36 13.92 -4.91
CA VAL A 187 -4.57 14.70 -5.22
C VAL A 187 -4.28 15.80 -6.24
N MET A 188 -3.17 16.52 -6.09
CA MET A 188 -2.86 17.71 -6.89
C MET A 188 -2.29 17.39 -8.28
N LEU A 189 -1.56 16.28 -8.42
CA LEU A 189 -0.81 15.95 -9.63
C LEU A 189 -1.45 14.84 -10.48
N THR A 190 -2.58 14.28 -10.02
CA THR A 190 -3.32 13.26 -10.79
C THR A 190 -4.76 13.70 -11.00
N ASP A 191 -5.26 13.56 -12.23
CA ASP A 191 -6.62 13.96 -12.56
C ASP A 191 -7.66 12.91 -12.16
N PRO A 192 -8.88 13.34 -11.75
CA PRO A 192 -9.97 12.41 -11.43
C PRO A 192 -10.41 11.54 -12.62
N GLU A 193 -10.21 12.00 -13.84
CA GLU A 193 -10.58 11.32 -15.08
C GLU A 193 -9.59 10.23 -15.49
N ASP A 194 -8.36 10.26 -14.95
CA ASP A 194 -7.33 9.22 -15.21
C ASP A 194 -7.69 7.85 -14.64
N ALA A 195 -8.75 7.74 -13.87
CA ALA A 195 -9.27 6.51 -13.32
C ALA A 195 -10.57 6.12 -14.02
N GLU A 196 -10.51 5.70 -15.28
CA GLU A 196 -11.66 5.06 -15.93
C GLU A 196 -12.11 3.86 -15.12
N ALA A 197 -13.10 4.12 -14.25
CA ALA A 197 -13.86 3.05 -13.64
C ALA A 197 -14.67 2.39 -14.78
N ASP A 198 -14.51 1.11 -14.99
CA ASP A 198 -15.41 0.36 -15.85
C ASP A 198 -16.59 -0.14 -15.00
N PRO A 199 -17.73 0.58 -15.01
CA PRO A 199 -18.90 0.19 -14.25
C PRO A 199 -19.52 -1.13 -14.74
N THR A 200 -19.11 -1.60 -15.93
CA THR A 200 -19.56 -2.86 -16.53
C THR A 200 -18.64 -4.03 -16.24
N ALA A 201 -17.47 -3.77 -15.59
CA ALA A 201 -16.58 -4.84 -15.18
C ALA A 201 -17.37 -5.81 -14.28
N GLU A 202 -17.60 -7.02 -14.75
CA GLU A 202 -18.19 -8.10 -13.95
C GLU A 202 -17.24 -8.43 -12.79
N THR A 203 -17.37 -7.65 -11.73
CA THR A 203 -16.51 -7.65 -10.55
C THR A 203 -17.00 -8.76 -9.60
N SER A 204 -17.09 -9.99 -10.11
CA SER A 204 -17.47 -11.13 -9.29
C SER A 204 -16.23 -11.86 -8.80
N VAL A 205 -16.11 -12.00 -7.49
CA VAL A 205 -15.10 -12.88 -6.85
C VAL A 205 -15.12 -14.28 -7.49
N ARG A 206 -16.28 -14.76 -7.95
CA ARG A 206 -16.41 -16.02 -8.69
C ARG A 206 -15.63 -16.03 -10.01
N VAL A 207 -15.71 -14.96 -10.79
CA VAL A 207 -14.98 -14.84 -12.06
C VAL A 207 -13.47 -14.82 -11.80
N LEU A 208 -13.04 -14.12 -10.75
CA LEU A 208 -11.64 -14.09 -10.34
C LEU A 208 -11.14 -15.48 -9.92
N LEU A 209 -11.89 -16.17 -9.06
CA LEU A 209 -11.56 -17.53 -8.63
C LEU A 209 -11.53 -18.49 -9.81
N HIS A 210 -12.48 -18.37 -10.76
CA HIS A 210 -12.49 -19.20 -11.95
C HIS A 210 -11.28 -18.94 -12.86
N ARG A 211 -10.85 -17.68 -13.01
CA ARG A 211 -9.62 -17.33 -13.75
C ARG A 211 -8.36 -17.81 -13.04
N MET A 212 -8.32 -17.78 -11.69
CA MET A 212 -7.20 -18.31 -10.89
C MET A 212 -7.10 -19.85 -10.96
N GLN A 213 -8.17 -20.56 -11.28
CA GLN A 213 -8.16 -22.01 -11.53
C GLN A 213 -7.41 -22.40 -12.80
N THR A 214 -7.06 -21.44 -13.67
CA THR A 214 -6.19 -21.71 -14.81
C THR A 214 -4.81 -22.14 -14.28
N ARG A 215 -4.32 -23.29 -14.70
CA ARG A 215 -3.06 -23.89 -14.22
C ARG A 215 -1.88 -22.92 -14.19
N ARG A 216 -1.79 -22.02 -15.19
CA ARG A 216 -0.75 -20.99 -15.27
C ARG A 216 -0.90 -19.90 -14.20
N ALA A 217 -2.12 -19.42 -13.96
CA ALA A 217 -2.36 -18.40 -12.93
C ALA A 217 -2.12 -18.97 -11.53
N GLY A 218 -2.57 -20.20 -11.25
CA GLY A 218 -2.30 -20.88 -9.98
C GLY A 218 -0.82 -21.11 -9.71
N GLN A 219 -0.02 -21.47 -10.73
CA GLN A 219 1.43 -21.60 -10.62
C GLN A 219 2.10 -20.26 -10.30
N LEU A 220 1.74 -19.17 -11.00
CA LEU A 220 2.29 -17.84 -10.74
C LEU A 220 1.94 -17.35 -9.33
N CYS A 221 0.70 -17.53 -8.88
CA CYS A 221 0.31 -17.20 -7.51
C CYS A 221 1.07 -18.05 -6.47
N GLY A 222 1.30 -19.32 -6.75
CA GLY A 222 2.07 -20.21 -5.89
C GLY A 222 3.55 -19.76 -5.77
N TYR A 223 4.19 -19.47 -6.89
CA TYR A 223 5.57 -18.96 -6.90
C TYR A 223 5.69 -17.62 -6.18
N PHE A 224 4.76 -16.68 -6.44
CA PHE A 224 4.75 -15.41 -5.74
C PHE A 224 4.51 -15.58 -4.25
N GLY A 225 3.62 -16.47 -3.85
CA GLY A 225 3.34 -16.78 -2.45
C GLY A 225 4.55 -17.37 -1.72
N VAL A 226 5.31 -18.24 -2.37
CA VAL A 226 6.56 -18.80 -1.81
C VAL A 226 7.63 -17.71 -1.67
N VAL A 227 7.84 -16.91 -2.72
CA VAL A 227 8.83 -15.82 -2.69
C VAL A 227 8.46 -14.78 -1.65
N ALA A 228 7.21 -14.30 -1.63
CA ALA A 228 6.77 -13.28 -0.67
C ALA A 228 6.71 -13.81 0.78
N GLY A 229 6.46 -15.11 0.97
CA GLY A 229 6.42 -15.73 2.29
C GLY A 229 7.80 -16.13 2.84
N SER A 230 8.86 -16.05 2.02
CA SER A 230 10.25 -16.34 2.45
C SER A 230 10.99 -15.11 2.99
N PHE A 231 10.40 -13.93 2.89
CA PHE A 231 10.88 -12.69 3.50
C PHE A 231 10.18 -12.42 4.82
#